data_fbd7d287e0d9fe8390d29223009659dd
#
_entry.id   fbd7d287e0d9fe8390d29223009659dd
#
_cell.length_a   1.000
_cell.length_b   1.000
_cell.length_c   1.000
_cell.angle_alpha   90.00
_cell.angle_beta   90.00
_cell.angle_gamma   90.00
#
_symmetry.space_group_name_H-M   'P 1'
#
loop_
_entity.id
_entity.type
_entity.pdbx_description
1 polymer ?
#
loop_
_entity_poly.entity_id
_entity_poly.type
_entity_poly.pdbx_seq_one_letter_code
_entity_poly.pdbx_strand_id
1 'polypeptide(L)' 'MNVRSYVIITPEGYKEEVTNLAAYCRKHDLNRSALGNILCNRAKTHRGYKIMHAD' A
#
# COMPACT_ATOMS: atom_id res chain seq x y z
N MET A 1 11.86 14.78 -10.71
CA MET A 1 10.60 14.38 -10.06
C MET A 1 10.78 13.04 -9.39
N ASN A 2 10.52 12.98 -8.10
CA ASN A 2 10.72 11.74 -7.36
C ASN A 2 9.43 10.92 -7.36
N VAL A 3 9.51 9.78 -8.01
CA VAL A 3 8.41 8.83 -8.00
C VAL A 3 8.73 7.77 -6.95
N ARG A 4 7.92 7.71 -5.91
CA ARG A 4 8.10 6.70 -4.88
C ARG A 4 7.36 5.43 -5.29
N SER A 5 8.04 4.33 -5.15
CA SER A 5 7.46 3.02 -5.42
C SER A 5 7.13 2.33 -4.12
N TYR A 6 6.05 1.59 -4.12
CA TYR A 6 5.60 0.81 -2.98
C TYR A 6 5.35 -0.62 -3.42
N VAL A 7 5.53 -1.54 -2.50
CA VAL A 7 5.13 -2.94 -2.72
C VAL A 7 3.92 -3.21 -1.84
N ILE A 8 2.83 -3.61 -2.47
CA ILE A 8 1.60 -3.97 -1.76
C ILE A 8 1.43 -5.48 -1.83
N ILE A 9 1.19 -6.08 -0.68
CA ILE A 9 0.93 -7.51 -0.57
C ILE A 9 -0.56 -7.70 -0.33
N THR A 10 -1.23 -8.37 -1.27
CA THR A 10 -2.66 -8.60 -1.18
C THR A 10 -2.98 -9.66 -0.14
N PRO A 11 -4.25 -9.75 0.31
CA PRO A 11 -4.65 -10.81 1.26
C PRO A 11 -4.40 -12.22 0.72
N GLU A 12 -4.33 -12.38 -0.60
CA GLU A 12 -4.06 -13.69 -1.22
C GLU A 12 -2.57 -14.00 -1.29
N GLY A 13 -1.71 -13.06 -0.89
CA GLY A 13 -0.27 -13.26 -0.87
C GLY A 13 0.46 -12.77 -2.12
N TYR A 14 -0.23 -12.09 -3.03
CA TYR A 14 0.41 -11.53 -4.22
C TYR A 14 1.12 -10.22 -3.89
N LYS A 15 2.26 -10.00 -4.51
CA LYS A 15 3.00 -8.75 -4.38
C LYS A 15 2.81 -7.94 -5.65
N GLU A 16 2.51 -6.65 -5.49
CA GLU A 16 2.36 -5.73 -6.61
C GLU A 16 3.18 -4.47 -6.34
N GLU A 17 3.93 -4.03 -7.35
CA GLU A 17 4.62 -2.76 -7.26
C GLU A 17 3.70 -1.65 -7.72
N VAL A 18 3.57 -0.62 -6.89
CA VAL A 18 2.65 0.48 -7.12
C VAL A 18 3.39 1.80 -7.03
N THR A 19 3.24 2.64 -8.03
CA THR A 19 3.84 3.98 -8.03
C THR A 19 2.81 5.05 -7.70
N ASN A 20 1.54 4.83 -8.06
CA ASN A 20 0.47 5.78 -7.77
C ASN A 20 -0.46 5.19 -6.72
N LEU A 21 -0.12 5.44 -5.46
CA LEU A 21 -0.86 4.85 -4.35
C LEU A 21 -2.31 5.35 -4.29
N ALA A 22 -2.54 6.62 -4.62
CA ALA A 22 -3.89 7.16 -4.58
C ALA A 22 -4.80 6.45 -5.59
N ALA A 23 -4.30 6.19 -6.79
CA ALA A 23 -5.07 5.47 -7.80
C ALA A 23 -5.32 4.03 -7.39
N TYR A 24 -4.32 3.39 -6.78
CA TYR A 24 -4.46 2.03 -6.29
C TYR A 24 -5.54 1.94 -5.22
N CYS A 25 -5.52 2.87 -4.26
CA CYS A 25 -6.52 2.89 -3.20
C CYS A 25 -7.92 3.07 -3.75
N ARG A 26 -8.07 3.94 -4.73
CA ARG A 26 -9.38 4.17 -5.37
C ARG A 26 -9.86 2.93 -6.10
N LYS A 27 -8.96 2.25 -6.81
CA LYS A 27 -9.30 1.06 -7.58
C LYS A 27 -9.74 -0.09 -6.68
N HIS A 28 -9.10 -0.24 -5.52
CA HIS A 28 -9.35 -1.36 -4.62
C HIS A 28 -10.18 -0.96 -3.41
N ASP A 29 -10.74 0.26 -3.42
CA ASP A 29 -11.57 0.76 -2.32
C ASP A 29 -10.83 0.71 -0.98
N LEU A 30 -9.58 1.17 -0.98
CA LEU A 30 -8.75 1.21 0.21
C LEU A 30 -8.62 2.64 0.71
N ASN A 31 -8.27 2.77 1.99
CA ASN A 31 -8.05 4.07 2.61
C ASN A 31 -6.55 4.38 2.59
N ARG A 32 -6.18 5.45 1.89
CA ARG A 32 -4.78 5.84 1.76
C ARG A 32 -4.15 6.15 3.12
N SER A 33 -4.93 6.77 4.02
CA SER A 33 -4.42 7.07 5.37
C SER A 33 -4.13 5.79 6.14
N ALA A 34 -4.96 4.76 5.96
CA ALA A 34 -4.73 3.48 6.61
C ALA A 34 -3.45 2.83 6.11
N LEU A 35 -3.17 2.92 4.80
CA LEU A 35 -1.91 2.41 4.26
C LEU A 35 -0.72 3.20 4.79
N GLY A 36 -0.89 4.50 4.95
CA GLY A 36 0.14 5.34 5.57
C GLY A 36 0.44 4.91 7.00
N ASN A 37 -0.57 4.50 7.74
CA ASN A 37 -0.38 3.99 9.10
C ASN A 37 0.45 2.71 9.12
N ILE A 38 0.27 1.85 8.11
CA ILE A 38 1.09 0.64 7.99
C ILE A 38 2.55 1.01 7.74
N LEU A 39 2.80 1.99 6.87
CA LEU A 39 4.16 2.46 6.59
C LEU A 39 4.82 3.06 7.83
N CYS A 40 4.04 3.65 8.72
CA CYS A 40 4.54 4.24 9.95
C CYS A 40 4.55 3.26 11.12
N ASN A 41 4.30 2.00 10.88
CA ASN A 41 4.24 0.96 11.91
C ASN A 41 3.15 1.18 12.95
N ARG A 42 2.12 1.95 12.62
CA ARG A 42 0.97 2.14 13.51
C ARG A 42 -0.09 1.07 13.31
N ALA A 43 -0.04 0.41 12.17
CA ALA A 43 -0.96 -0.68 11.85
C ALA A 43 -0.18 -1.77 11.14
N LYS A 44 -0.65 -3.01 11.25
CA LYS A 44 -0.01 -4.14 10.58
C LYS A 44 -0.58 -4.37 9.20
N THR A 45 -1.89 -4.26 9.06
CA THR A 45 -2.58 -4.49 7.79
C THR A 45 -3.80 -3.60 7.71
N HIS A 46 -4.34 -3.50 6.49
CA HIS A 46 -5.62 -2.84 6.24
C HIS A 46 -6.39 -3.72 5.26
N ARG A 47 -7.51 -4.26 5.71
CA ARG A 47 -8.34 -5.19 4.92
C ARG A 47 -7.52 -6.37 4.39
N GLY A 48 -6.50 -6.79 5.16
CA GLY A 48 -5.61 -7.87 4.74
C GLY A 48 -4.48 -7.45 3.83
N TYR A 49 -4.44 -6.19 3.41
CA TYR A 49 -3.36 -5.66 2.58
C TYR A 49 -2.21 -5.18 3.45
N LYS A 50 -1.00 -5.39 2.96
CA LYS A 50 0.22 -4.85 3.55
C LYS A 50 0.89 -3.95 2.54
N ILE A 51 1.67 -2.99 3.02
CA ILE A 51 2.41 -2.08 2.15
C ILE A 51 3.78 -1.82 2.73
N MET A 52 4.76 -1.67 1.86
CA MET A 52 6.11 -1.33 2.25
C MET A 52 6.75 -0.49 1.15
N HIS A 53 7.81 0.22 1.50
CA HIS A 53 8.58 0.97 0.51
C HIS A 53 9.35 0.00 -0.36
N ALA A 54 9.33 0.25 -1.68
CA ALA A 54 10.06 -0.60 -2.63
C ALA A 54 11.50 -0.15 -2.81
N ASP A 55 11.79 1.11 -2.54
CA ASP A 55 13.12 1.69 -2.72
C ASP A 55 13.91 1.80 -1.41
#